data_1fc21ce78eec7dd1ef23eae4246942ff
#
_entry.id   1fc21ce78eec7dd1ef23eae4246942ff
#
_cell.length_a   1.000
_cell.length_b   1.000
_cell.length_c   1.000
_cell.angle_alpha   90.00
_cell.angle_beta   90.00
_cell.angle_gamma   90.00
#
_symmetry.space_group_name_H-M   'P 1'
#
loop_
_entity.id
_entity.type
_entity.pdbx_description
1 polymer ?
#
loop_
_entity_poly.entity_id
_entity_poly.type
_entity_poly.pdbx_seq_one_letter_code
_entity_poly.pdbx_strand_id
1 'polypeptide(L)'
;MKVNEEMLQKAAQWNSFKANQFTSKKNDPEKQRELTVIGNLAEIIFQKTHEEAQRISETDYNADFILKDKRVDVKVKLGNEYLKPFYEVSIQGSQKDYDVDYYAFYHYNRIEKDINFLGWISKDSFFKKAIFRPKGYVYKNNGHPVENDVYQLKIKELE
;
A
#
# COMPACT_ATOMS: atom_id res chain seq x y z
N MET A 1 -6.37 -12.13 8.11
CA MET A 1 -6.79 -13.23 7.19
C MET A 1 -5.56 -14.05 6.82
N LYS A 2 -5.56 -15.35 7.07
CA LYS A 2 -4.45 -16.23 6.67
C LYS A 2 -4.38 -16.38 5.14
N VAL A 3 -3.18 -16.28 4.61
CA VAL A 3 -2.88 -16.33 3.18
C VAL A 3 -2.32 -17.71 2.85
N ASN A 4 -2.91 -18.37 1.86
CA ASN A 4 -2.45 -19.66 1.35
C ASN A 4 -1.79 -19.53 -0.03
N GLU A 5 -1.20 -20.62 -0.51
CA GLU A 5 -0.49 -20.65 -1.79
C GLU A 5 -1.40 -20.33 -2.99
N GLU A 6 -2.65 -20.80 -2.96
CA GLU A 6 -3.62 -20.51 -4.03
C GLU A 6 -3.91 -19.02 -4.15
N MET A 7 -4.04 -18.31 -3.02
CA MET A 7 -4.24 -16.87 -3.00
C MET A 7 -3.03 -16.14 -3.61
N LEU A 8 -1.81 -16.58 -3.28
CA LEU A 8 -0.59 -16.00 -3.84
C LEU A 8 -0.46 -16.27 -5.35
N GLN A 9 -0.82 -17.46 -5.81
CA GLN A 9 -0.85 -17.79 -7.23
C GLN A 9 -1.86 -16.93 -7.99
N LYS A 10 -3.06 -16.73 -7.47
CA LYS A 10 -4.05 -15.81 -8.04
C LYS A 10 -3.53 -14.38 -8.08
N ALA A 11 -2.88 -13.94 -7.03
CA ALA A 11 -2.29 -12.61 -6.96
C ALA A 11 -1.13 -12.43 -7.95
N ALA A 12 -0.33 -13.46 -8.18
CA ALA A 12 0.74 -13.45 -9.18
C ALA A 12 0.22 -13.36 -10.62
N GLN A 13 -0.97 -13.90 -10.89
CA GLN A 13 -1.65 -13.84 -12.19
C GLN A 13 -2.50 -12.58 -12.37
N TRP A 14 -2.72 -11.81 -11.29
CA TRP A 14 -3.47 -10.58 -11.32
C TRP A 14 -2.70 -9.53 -12.10
N ASN A 15 -3.21 -9.13 -13.27
CA ASN A 15 -2.57 -8.10 -14.08
C ASN A 15 -2.66 -6.75 -13.36
N SER A 16 -1.60 -6.43 -12.65
CA SER A 16 -1.38 -5.09 -12.13
C SER A 16 -0.53 -4.33 -13.15
N PHE A 17 -1.12 -3.37 -13.82
CA PHE A 17 -0.40 -2.50 -14.79
C PHE A 17 0.66 -1.65 -14.11
N LYS A 18 0.54 -1.42 -12.81
CA LYS A 18 1.53 -0.70 -11.99
C LYS A 18 2.84 -1.47 -11.82
N ALA A 19 2.84 -2.80 -11.95
CA ALA A 19 4.04 -3.63 -11.77
C ALA A 19 5.17 -3.28 -12.74
N ASN A 20 4.85 -2.80 -13.94
CA ASN A 20 5.84 -2.45 -14.96
C ASN A 20 6.50 -1.06 -14.75
N GLN A 21 6.02 -0.26 -13.80
CA GLN A 21 6.55 1.09 -13.54
C GLN A 21 7.72 1.12 -12.56
N PHE A 22 7.95 0.05 -11.79
CA PHE A 22 9.00 -0.01 -10.77
C PHE A 22 10.31 -0.59 -11.28
N THR A 23 10.75 -0.20 -12.47
CA THR A 23 12.08 -0.51 -12.98
C THR A 23 13.13 0.45 -12.43
N SER A 24 13.30 0.55 -11.12
CA SER A 24 14.50 1.17 -10.60
C SER A 24 15.66 0.17 -10.66
N LYS A 25 16.73 0.52 -11.33
CA LYS A 25 17.93 -0.30 -11.60
C LYS A 25 18.68 -0.81 -10.36
N LYS A 26 18.16 -0.63 -9.16
CA LYS A 26 18.81 -0.98 -7.87
C LYS A 26 18.07 -1.98 -7.02
N ASN A 27 16.90 -2.45 -7.40
CA ASN A 27 16.09 -3.31 -6.55
C ASN A 27 16.30 -4.78 -6.90
N ASP A 28 16.47 -5.59 -5.86
CA ASP A 28 16.43 -7.05 -5.91
C ASP A 28 15.14 -7.52 -6.64
N PRO A 29 15.25 -8.26 -7.77
CA PRO A 29 14.09 -8.69 -8.55
C PRO A 29 13.11 -9.56 -7.75
N GLU A 30 13.61 -10.38 -6.81
CA GLU A 30 12.76 -11.23 -5.96
C GLU A 30 11.93 -10.38 -4.99
N LYS A 31 12.56 -9.40 -4.36
CA LYS A 31 11.87 -8.45 -3.48
C LYS A 31 10.82 -7.64 -4.24
N GLN A 32 11.13 -7.21 -5.46
CA GLN A 32 10.20 -6.48 -6.31
C GLN A 32 8.99 -7.35 -6.68
N ARG A 33 9.24 -8.62 -7.02
CA ARG A 33 8.18 -9.60 -7.31
C ARG A 33 7.29 -9.83 -6.10
N GLU A 34 7.86 -10.01 -4.92
CA GLU A 34 7.11 -10.15 -3.67
C GLU A 34 6.20 -8.94 -3.44
N LEU A 35 6.73 -7.72 -3.53
CA LEU A 35 5.98 -6.49 -3.35
C LEU A 35 4.79 -6.40 -4.31
N THR A 36 4.99 -6.76 -5.57
CA THR A 36 3.94 -6.79 -6.59
C THR A 36 2.84 -7.81 -6.24
N VAL A 37 3.22 -9.04 -5.92
CA VAL A 37 2.26 -10.12 -5.60
C VAL A 37 1.44 -9.75 -4.36
N ILE A 38 2.07 -9.22 -3.33
CA ILE A 38 1.36 -8.84 -2.09
C ILE A 38 0.49 -7.59 -2.31
N GLY A 39 0.93 -6.64 -3.15
CA GLY A 39 0.08 -5.51 -3.59
C GLY A 39 -1.19 -6.01 -4.28
N ASN A 40 -1.04 -6.87 -5.27
CA ASN A 40 -2.15 -7.51 -5.98
C ASN A 40 -3.08 -8.29 -5.04
N LEU A 41 -2.53 -8.98 -4.06
CA LEU A 41 -3.31 -9.71 -3.05
C LEU A 41 -4.20 -8.76 -2.23
N ALA A 42 -3.66 -7.62 -1.81
CA ALA A 42 -4.44 -6.60 -1.10
C ALA A 42 -5.58 -6.05 -1.96
N GLU A 43 -5.34 -5.78 -3.24
CA GLU A 43 -6.38 -5.36 -4.20
C GLU A 43 -7.48 -6.41 -4.36
N ILE A 44 -7.11 -7.70 -4.51
CA ILE A 44 -8.08 -8.81 -4.61
C ILE A 44 -8.94 -8.91 -3.34
N ILE A 45 -8.32 -8.77 -2.18
CA ILE A 45 -9.03 -8.83 -0.89
C ILE A 45 -9.96 -7.62 -0.75
N PHE A 46 -9.48 -6.42 -1.12
CA PHE A 46 -10.31 -5.21 -1.11
C PHE A 46 -11.56 -5.40 -1.97
N GLN A 47 -11.40 -5.86 -3.23
CA GLN A 47 -12.51 -6.10 -4.14
C GLN A 47 -13.50 -7.15 -3.62
N LYS A 48 -13.00 -8.23 -3.00
CA LYS A 48 -13.88 -9.25 -2.40
C LYS A 48 -14.67 -8.75 -1.18
N THR A 49 -14.08 -7.83 -0.44
CA THR A 49 -14.71 -7.22 0.75
C THR A 49 -15.72 -6.15 0.36
N HIS A 50 -15.49 -5.51 -0.78
CA HIS A 50 -16.32 -4.44 -1.35
C HIS A 50 -16.76 -4.86 -2.75
N GLU A 51 -17.78 -5.73 -2.84
CA GLU A 51 -18.26 -6.30 -4.10
C GLU A 51 -18.71 -5.23 -5.13
N GLU A 52 -19.18 -4.09 -4.65
CA GLU A 52 -19.55 -2.93 -5.47
C GLU A 52 -18.34 -2.12 -5.99
N ALA A 53 -17.11 -2.43 -5.52
CA ALA A 53 -15.92 -1.73 -5.98
C ALA A 53 -15.61 -2.11 -7.44
N GLN A 54 -15.52 -1.11 -8.30
CA GLN A 54 -15.17 -1.27 -9.70
C GLN A 54 -13.68 -1.01 -9.88
N ARG A 55 -12.95 -1.97 -10.43
CA ARG A 55 -11.54 -1.81 -10.75
C ARG A 55 -11.36 -0.75 -11.83
N ILE A 56 -10.45 0.17 -11.62
CA ILE A 56 -10.11 1.19 -12.60
C ILE A 56 -9.30 0.56 -13.74
N SER A 57 -9.54 1.04 -14.97
CA SER A 57 -8.88 0.52 -16.17
C SER A 57 -7.37 0.82 -16.18
N GLU A 58 -6.66 0.08 -17.02
CA GLU A 58 -5.21 0.09 -17.20
C GLU A 58 -4.57 1.44 -17.52
N THR A 59 -5.36 2.41 -17.95
CA THR A 59 -4.88 3.73 -18.37
C THR A 59 -4.82 4.75 -17.25
N ASP A 60 -5.37 4.43 -16.07
CA ASP A 60 -5.38 5.32 -14.91
C ASP A 60 -4.50 4.76 -13.79
N TYR A 61 -3.36 5.40 -13.59
CA TYR A 61 -2.35 4.97 -12.62
C TYR A 61 -2.51 5.60 -11.23
N ASN A 62 -3.53 6.43 -11.02
CA ASN A 62 -3.67 7.20 -9.78
C ASN A 62 -4.37 6.42 -8.68
N ALA A 63 -5.38 5.61 -9.03
CA ALA A 63 -6.16 4.83 -8.07
C ALA A 63 -6.35 3.39 -8.57
N ASP A 64 -6.81 2.50 -7.68
CA ASP A 64 -7.04 1.08 -8.00
C ASP A 64 -8.52 0.80 -8.25
N PHE A 65 -9.41 1.47 -7.51
CA PHE A 65 -10.87 1.21 -7.55
C PHE A 65 -11.70 2.49 -7.50
N ILE A 66 -12.93 2.37 -8.03
CA ILE A 66 -14.03 3.29 -7.74
C ILE A 66 -15.00 2.56 -6.81
N LEU A 67 -15.26 3.15 -5.64
CA LEU A 67 -16.23 2.66 -4.66
C LEU A 67 -17.17 3.81 -4.28
N LYS A 68 -18.48 3.68 -4.63
CA LYS A 68 -19.49 4.73 -4.37
C LYS A 68 -19.03 6.11 -4.88
N ASP A 69 -18.64 6.18 -6.15
CA ASP A 69 -18.11 7.38 -6.83
C ASP A 69 -16.83 7.97 -6.24
N LYS A 70 -16.14 7.22 -5.36
CA LYS A 70 -14.86 7.61 -4.76
C LYS A 70 -13.71 6.78 -5.32
N ARG A 71 -12.62 7.45 -5.62
CA ARG A 71 -11.38 6.84 -6.11
C ARG A 71 -10.56 6.34 -4.91
N VAL A 72 -10.30 5.05 -4.87
CA VAL A 72 -9.58 4.40 -3.76
C VAL A 72 -8.26 3.81 -4.25
N ASP A 73 -7.18 4.12 -3.56
CA ASP A 73 -5.85 3.53 -3.76
C ASP A 73 -5.54 2.57 -2.60
N VAL A 74 -5.26 1.32 -2.93
CA VAL A 74 -4.99 0.25 -1.95
C VAL A 74 -3.49 0.16 -1.70
N LYS A 75 -3.10 0.30 -0.46
CA LYS A 75 -1.70 0.27 -0.01
C LYS A 75 -1.44 -0.90 0.91
N VAL A 76 -0.32 -1.59 0.72
CA VAL A 76 0.10 -2.66 1.62
C VAL A 76 1.47 -2.38 2.21
N LYS A 77 1.59 -2.56 3.51
CA LYS A 77 2.86 -2.54 4.25
C LYS A 77 3.29 -3.97 4.54
N LEU A 78 4.52 -4.32 4.18
CA LEU A 78 5.10 -5.62 4.48
C LEU A 78 5.93 -5.54 5.76
N GLY A 79 5.86 -6.58 6.58
CA GLY A 79 6.65 -6.70 7.80
C GLY A 79 6.74 -8.15 8.28
N ASN A 80 7.56 -8.37 9.30
CA ASN A 80 7.77 -9.67 9.92
C ASN A 80 7.06 -9.81 11.27
N GLU A 81 6.40 -8.77 11.72
CA GLU A 81 5.68 -8.71 13.00
C GLU A 81 4.34 -7.98 12.83
N TYR A 82 3.43 -8.16 13.79
CA TYR A 82 2.19 -7.42 13.81
C TYR A 82 2.43 -5.95 14.13
N LEU A 83 1.73 -5.08 13.40
CA LEU A 83 1.85 -3.65 13.60
C LEU A 83 1.09 -3.19 14.85
N LYS A 84 1.72 -2.32 15.61
CA LYS A 84 1.13 -1.65 16.77
C LYS A 84 0.47 -0.33 16.33
N PRO A 85 -0.51 0.21 17.09
CA PRO A 85 -1.23 1.44 16.71
C PRO A 85 -0.34 2.67 16.50
N PHE A 86 0.85 2.70 17.10
CA PHE A 86 1.81 3.79 16.94
C PHE A 86 2.78 3.62 15.76
N TYR A 87 2.75 2.46 15.05
CA TYR A 87 3.48 2.30 13.81
C TYR A 87 2.85 3.16 12.71
N GLU A 88 3.61 3.41 11.65
CA GLU A 88 3.23 4.35 10.60
C GLU A 88 2.95 3.63 9.27
N VAL A 89 1.93 4.12 8.58
CA VAL A 89 1.71 3.90 7.15
C VAL A 89 2.30 5.07 6.37
N SER A 90 2.65 4.85 5.10
CA SER A 90 3.38 5.83 4.31
C SER A 90 2.79 5.97 2.91
N ILE A 91 2.78 7.20 2.40
CA ILE A 91 2.55 7.53 0.99
C ILE A 91 3.81 8.23 0.46
N GLN A 92 4.29 7.84 -0.71
CA GLN A 92 5.42 8.48 -1.36
C GLN A 92 5.07 9.92 -1.76
N GLY A 93 6.03 10.83 -1.65
CA GLY A 93 5.86 12.23 -1.99
C GLY A 93 5.39 12.45 -3.44
N SER A 94 5.88 11.62 -4.38
CA SER A 94 5.46 11.64 -5.78
C SER A 94 3.97 11.30 -6.00
N GLN A 95 3.31 10.69 -5.03
CA GLN A 95 1.89 10.31 -5.12
C GLN A 95 0.93 11.35 -4.52
N LYS A 96 1.48 12.46 -3.99
CA LYS A 96 0.66 13.52 -3.37
C LYS A 96 -0.37 14.10 -4.33
N ASP A 97 0.01 14.26 -5.60
CA ASP A 97 -0.82 14.89 -6.62
C ASP A 97 -1.71 13.88 -7.40
N TYR A 98 -1.68 12.59 -7.01
CA TYR A 98 -2.55 11.60 -7.62
C TYR A 98 -4.02 11.91 -7.36
N ASP A 99 -4.86 11.63 -8.35
CA ASP A 99 -6.31 11.79 -8.26
C ASP A 99 -6.92 10.59 -7.50
N VAL A 100 -6.93 10.73 -6.18
CA VAL A 100 -7.40 9.74 -5.20
C VAL A 100 -8.25 10.45 -4.17
N ASP A 101 -9.37 9.85 -3.78
CA ASP A 101 -10.20 10.34 -2.67
C ASP A 101 -9.82 9.69 -1.33
N TYR A 102 -9.51 8.38 -1.35
CA TYR A 102 -9.22 7.56 -0.16
C TYR A 102 -8.04 6.64 -0.36
N TYR A 103 -7.31 6.40 0.70
CA TYR A 103 -6.33 5.32 0.84
C TYR A 103 -6.88 4.22 1.74
N ALA A 104 -6.80 2.96 1.29
CA ALA A 104 -7.12 1.76 2.07
C ALA A 104 -5.83 1.03 2.40
N PHE A 105 -5.49 0.91 3.67
CA PHE A 105 -4.23 0.35 4.11
C PHE A 105 -4.38 -1.08 4.61
N TYR A 106 -3.44 -1.93 4.17
CA TYR A 106 -3.27 -3.31 4.61
C TYR A 106 -1.87 -3.53 5.16
N HIS A 107 -1.72 -4.59 5.96
CA HIS A 107 -0.44 -5.09 6.42
C HIS A 107 -0.33 -6.58 6.13
N TYR A 108 0.78 -7.00 5.52
CA TYR A 108 1.14 -8.40 5.33
C TYR A 108 2.29 -8.79 6.25
N ASN A 109 2.03 -9.74 7.16
CA ASN A 109 3.04 -10.35 8.01
C ASN A 109 3.63 -11.57 7.30
N ARG A 110 4.92 -11.49 6.95
CA ARG A 110 5.62 -12.55 6.19
C ARG A 110 5.77 -13.83 6.97
N ILE A 111 6.04 -13.74 8.29
CA ILE A 111 6.26 -14.90 9.17
C ILE A 111 4.94 -15.65 9.34
N GLU A 112 3.91 -14.93 9.70
CA GLU A 112 2.58 -15.50 9.97
C GLU A 112 1.79 -15.80 8.71
N LYS A 113 2.25 -15.35 7.54
CA LYS A 113 1.51 -15.38 6.26
C LYS A 113 0.07 -14.90 6.45
N ASP A 114 -0.06 -13.69 6.97
CA ASP A 114 -1.33 -13.11 7.37
C ASP A 114 -1.45 -11.70 6.84
N ILE A 115 -2.60 -11.38 6.20
CA ILE A 115 -2.90 -10.04 5.72
C ILE A 115 -4.08 -9.45 6.50
N ASN A 116 -3.90 -8.25 7.00
CA ASN A 116 -4.87 -7.54 7.84
C ASN A 116 -5.17 -6.17 7.28
N PHE A 117 -6.45 -5.82 7.26
CA PHE A 117 -6.88 -4.46 7.02
C PHE A 117 -6.52 -3.59 8.23
N LEU A 118 -5.89 -2.45 7.98
CA LEU A 118 -5.49 -1.51 9.03
C LEU A 118 -6.48 -0.36 9.20
N GLY A 119 -7.21 -0.02 8.15
CA GLY A 119 -8.12 1.10 8.11
C GLY A 119 -7.98 1.88 6.80
N TRP A 120 -8.79 2.91 6.66
CA TRP A 120 -8.72 3.85 5.54
C TRP A 120 -8.75 5.28 6.02
N ILE A 121 -8.49 6.20 5.12
CA ILE A 121 -8.51 7.63 5.42
C ILE A 121 -8.68 8.42 4.11
N SER A 122 -9.40 9.54 4.16
CA SER A 122 -9.46 10.43 3.00
C SER A 122 -8.08 11.04 2.71
N LYS A 123 -7.78 11.30 1.44
CA LYS A 123 -6.53 11.93 1.00
C LYS A 123 -6.29 13.24 1.76
N ASP A 124 -7.31 14.10 1.85
CA ASP A 124 -7.19 15.39 2.53
C ASP A 124 -6.85 15.24 4.02
N SER A 125 -7.52 14.31 4.71
CA SER A 125 -7.23 14.03 6.12
C SER A 125 -5.83 13.43 6.30
N PHE A 126 -5.40 12.56 5.39
CA PHE A 126 -4.07 11.98 5.43
C PHE A 126 -2.99 13.06 5.36
N PHE A 127 -3.00 13.90 4.31
CA PHE A 127 -1.96 14.93 4.12
C PHE A 127 -2.04 16.05 5.13
N LYS A 128 -3.20 16.31 5.73
CA LYS A 128 -3.35 17.26 6.84
C LYS A 128 -2.70 16.79 8.13
N LYS A 129 -2.74 15.46 8.41
CA LYS A 129 -2.24 14.86 9.66
C LYS A 129 -0.83 14.27 9.52
N ALA A 130 -0.44 13.86 8.32
CA ALA A 130 0.81 13.15 8.07
C ALA A 130 2.05 14.04 8.31
N ILE A 131 3.12 13.40 8.78
CA ILE A 131 4.42 14.04 8.93
C ILE A 131 5.22 13.81 7.65
N PHE A 132 5.71 14.89 7.06
CA PHE A 132 6.63 14.84 5.91
C PHE A 132 8.03 14.45 6.37
N ARG A 133 8.63 13.48 5.66
CA ARG A 133 10.03 13.05 5.83
C ARG A 133 10.73 13.17 4.48
N PRO A 134 11.67 14.09 4.33
CA PRO A 134 12.41 14.24 3.08
C PRO A 134 13.35 13.06 2.84
N LYS A 135 13.69 12.82 1.59
CA LYS A 135 14.76 11.89 1.21
C LYS A 135 16.03 12.19 2.03
N GLY A 136 16.64 11.13 2.55
CA GLY A 136 17.83 11.23 3.40
C GLY A 136 17.54 11.45 4.88
N TYR A 137 16.28 11.65 5.28
CA TYR A 137 15.91 11.71 6.70
C TYR A 137 16.26 10.38 7.39
N VAL A 138 16.94 10.43 8.52
CA VAL A 138 17.38 9.26 9.29
C VAL A 138 16.57 9.17 10.58
N TYR A 139 15.93 8.02 10.79
CA TYR A 139 15.24 7.74 12.04
C TYR A 139 16.25 7.48 13.17
N LYS A 140 15.99 8.05 14.34
CA LYS A 140 16.87 7.89 15.51
C LYS A 140 17.13 6.44 15.92
N ASN A 141 16.18 5.54 15.61
CA ASN A 141 16.18 4.16 16.12
C ASN A 141 16.71 3.12 15.13
N ASN A 142 16.84 3.41 13.84
CA ASN A 142 17.25 2.40 12.85
C ASN A 142 18.47 2.79 12.00
N GLY A 143 18.88 4.06 12.01
CA GLY A 143 20.07 4.52 11.30
C GLY A 143 19.99 4.51 9.77
N HIS A 144 18.87 4.04 9.18
CA HIS A 144 18.70 3.98 7.73
C HIS A 144 18.03 5.24 7.20
N PRO A 145 18.59 5.88 6.16
CA PRO A 145 17.97 7.05 5.55
C PRO A 145 16.74 6.66 4.74
N VAL A 146 15.76 7.55 4.73
CA VAL A 146 14.59 7.45 3.85
C VAL A 146 15.04 7.60 2.39
N GLU A 147 14.68 6.64 1.54
CA GLU A 147 15.15 6.61 0.15
C GLU A 147 14.46 7.64 -0.76
N ASN A 148 13.21 7.98 -0.45
CA ASN A 148 12.41 8.95 -1.18
C ASN A 148 11.66 9.84 -0.19
N ASP A 149 11.17 10.99 -0.67
CA ASP A 149 10.23 11.80 0.09
C ASP A 149 8.99 10.98 0.43
N VAL A 150 8.60 10.98 1.71
CA VAL A 150 7.43 10.25 2.18
C VAL A 150 6.60 11.08 3.15
N TYR A 151 5.30 10.84 3.14
CA TYR A 151 4.37 11.30 4.16
C TYR A 151 3.98 10.11 5.03
N GLN A 152 4.02 10.26 6.34
CA GLN A 152 3.79 9.17 7.30
C GLN A 152 2.71 9.54 8.30
N LEU A 153 1.83 8.57 8.57
CA LEU A 153 0.72 8.71 9.51
C LEU A 153 0.68 7.49 10.43
N LYS A 154 0.43 7.71 11.72
CA LYS A 154 0.25 6.61 12.67
C LYS A 154 -1.02 5.82 12.36
N ILE A 155 -0.94 4.49 12.48
CA ILE A 155 -2.08 3.58 12.21
C ILE A 155 -3.32 3.96 13.03
N LYS A 156 -3.14 4.38 14.28
CA LYS A 156 -4.26 4.82 15.14
C LYS A 156 -5.06 6.03 14.63
N GLU A 157 -4.55 6.73 13.62
CA GLU A 157 -5.24 7.87 12.98
C GLU A 157 -6.08 7.47 11.76
N LEU A 158 -6.03 6.18 11.37
CA LEU A 158 -6.90 5.59 10.35
C LEU A 158 -8.31 5.36 10.92
N GLU A 159 -9.32 5.34 10.03
CA GLU A 159 -10.73 5.07 10.35
C GLU A 159 -11.07 3.60 10.11
#